data_b00594f37a2ab9d6a8a7a31c272681d1
#
_entry.id   b00594f37a2ab9d6a8a7a31c272681d1
#
_cell.length_a   1.000
_cell.length_b   1.000
_cell.length_c   1.000
_cell.angle_alpha   90.00
_cell.angle_beta   90.00
_cell.angle_gamma   90.00
#
_symmetry.space_group_name_H-M   'P 1'
#
loop_
_entity.id
_entity.type
_entity.pdbx_description
1 polymer ?
#
loop_
_entity_poly.entity_id
_entity_poly.type
_entity_poly.pdbx_seq_one_letter_code
_entity_poly.pdbx_strand_id
1 'polypeptide(L)'
;MLRKYSYKVIKLTTTLIKIFCMFFLLYFQSITIIMAQSQTDVISGFKQALLINDKKLMQSYVTEGIELPTFQTNKPIHEIKIVPSPKEDTTILISYSKDTHDEFTIGFILEIVTKNNKISHMNQIYDGNPLMKEATIVKEYEIKCKEHILTPTKFPFAIHEFQGYIYNDYLELRYYNEDINGIFKITVSPVQNKLGFYVHRGSKFYSLKNNIKALYNPHFDSAYELLFQKNGFQYTIAIGNKRYIKGEYNVKDLIQIAESMN
;
A
#
# COMPACT_ATOMS: atom_id res chain seq x y z
N MET A 1 46.10 65.78 -19.95
CA MET A 1 44.88 65.79 -19.08
C MET A 1 43.83 64.75 -19.46
N LEU A 2 43.56 64.49 -20.70
CA LEU A 2 42.49 63.58 -21.22
C LEU A 2 42.61 62.08 -20.76
N ARG A 3 43.80 61.50 -20.61
CA ARG A 3 44.00 60.09 -20.15
C ARG A 3 43.55 59.82 -18.72
N LYS A 4 43.59 60.79 -17.82
CA LYS A 4 43.19 60.63 -16.41
C LYS A 4 41.65 60.62 -16.25
N TYR A 5 40.92 61.29 -17.11
CA TYR A 5 39.45 61.29 -17.14
C TYR A 5 38.89 59.96 -17.67
N SER A 6 39.48 59.40 -18.72
CA SER A 6 39.07 58.15 -19.29
C SER A 6 39.15 56.99 -18.28
N TYR A 7 40.24 56.90 -17.48
CA TYR A 7 40.44 55.87 -16.48
C TYR A 7 39.43 55.93 -15.32
N LYS A 8 39.04 57.14 -14.90
CA LYS A 8 38.03 57.37 -13.85
C LYS A 8 36.63 56.91 -14.32
N VAL A 9 36.28 57.21 -15.56
CA VAL A 9 34.99 56.81 -16.13
C VAL A 9 34.88 55.26 -16.26
N ILE A 10 35.93 54.60 -16.75
CA ILE A 10 35.97 53.14 -16.89
C ILE A 10 35.87 52.46 -15.51
N LYS A 11 36.55 53.01 -14.50
CA LYS A 11 36.49 52.45 -13.13
C LYS A 11 35.14 52.64 -12.48
N LEU A 12 34.43 53.74 -12.78
CA LEU A 12 33.08 54.00 -12.28
C LEU A 12 32.04 53.09 -12.94
N THR A 13 32.12 52.86 -14.27
CA THR A 13 31.25 51.95 -15.00
C THR A 13 31.41 50.48 -14.57
N THR A 14 32.64 50.01 -14.36
CA THR A 14 32.88 48.64 -13.87
C THR A 14 32.39 48.45 -12.44
N THR A 15 32.43 49.46 -11.58
CA THR A 15 31.89 49.40 -10.23
C THR A 15 30.33 49.36 -10.26
N LEU A 16 29.70 50.16 -11.10
CA LEU A 16 28.24 50.16 -11.29
C LEU A 16 27.75 48.82 -11.82
N ILE A 17 28.42 48.24 -12.80
CA ILE A 17 28.09 46.89 -13.33
C ILE A 17 28.18 45.83 -12.23
N LYS A 18 29.21 45.85 -11.41
CA LYS A 18 29.35 44.90 -10.30
C LYS A 18 28.23 45.04 -9.27
N ILE A 19 27.87 46.25 -8.91
CA ILE A 19 26.74 46.52 -8.01
C ILE A 19 25.42 46.04 -8.61
N PHE A 20 25.18 46.29 -9.88
CA PHE A 20 23.99 45.82 -10.58
C PHE A 20 23.92 44.28 -10.64
N CYS A 21 25.01 43.60 -10.97
CA CYS A 21 25.07 42.13 -10.94
C CYS A 21 24.84 41.56 -9.54
N MET A 22 25.35 42.20 -8.50
CA MET A 22 25.12 41.78 -7.11
C MET A 22 23.65 41.91 -6.69
N PHE A 23 22.99 43.05 -7.06
CA PHE A 23 21.55 43.22 -6.82
C PHE A 23 20.72 42.23 -7.60
N PHE A 24 21.08 41.92 -8.84
CA PHE A 24 20.42 40.96 -9.67
C PHE A 24 20.52 39.54 -9.08
N LEU A 25 21.67 39.11 -8.58
CA LEU A 25 21.87 37.86 -7.90
C LEU A 25 21.06 37.76 -6.60
N LEU A 26 21.04 38.84 -5.79
CA LEU A 26 20.24 38.89 -4.56
C LEU A 26 18.73 38.85 -4.86
N TYR A 27 18.28 39.45 -5.92
CA TYR A 27 16.90 39.41 -6.35
C TYR A 27 16.49 38.00 -6.80
N PHE A 28 17.32 37.31 -7.59
CA PHE A 28 17.07 35.92 -7.96
C PHE A 28 17.06 34.97 -6.76
N GLN A 29 17.97 35.15 -5.80
CA GLN A 29 17.97 34.32 -4.56
C GLN A 29 16.70 34.56 -3.74
N SER A 30 16.20 35.78 -3.63
CA SER A 30 14.97 36.06 -2.91
C SER A 30 13.72 35.44 -3.59
N ILE A 31 13.64 35.43 -4.91
CA ILE A 31 12.55 34.77 -5.63
C ILE A 31 12.55 33.25 -5.40
N THR A 32 13.71 32.60 -5.47
CA THR A 32 13.82 31.15 -5.22
C THR A 32 13.44 30.77 -3.79
N ILE A 33 13.82 31.57 -2.80
CA ILE A 33 13.44 31.35 -1.40
C ILE A 33 11.94 31.49 -1.21
N ILE A 34 11.29 32.53 -1.79
CA ILE A 34 9.85 32.75 -1.69
C ILE A 34 9.07 31.62 -2.36
N MET A 35 9.51 31.13 -3.52
CA MET A 35 8.88 30.00 -4.20
C MET A 35 8.99 28.70 -3.39
N ALA A 36 10.15 28.39 -2.84
CA ALA A 36 10.37 27.21 -2.03
C ALA A 36 9.53 27.23 -0.74
N GLN A 37 9.41 28.38 -0.08
CA GLN A 37 8.59 28.53 1.11
C GLN A 37 7.10 28.36 0.81
N SER A 38 6.61 28.92 -0.29
CA SER A 38 5.23 28.78 -0.75
C SER A 38 4.84 27.33 -1.08
N GLN A 39 5.75 26.56 -1.68
CA GLN A 39 5.53 25.14 -1.98
C GLN A 39 5.45 24.31 -0.72
N THR A 40 6.30 24.57 0.26
CA THR A 40 6.29 23.91 1.59
C THR A 40 4.96 24.17 2.31
N ASP A 41 4.41 25.36 2.20
CA ASP A 41 3.14 25.74 2.82
C ASP A 41 1.95 24.96 2.23
N VAL A 42 1.90 24.77 0.90
CA VAL A 42 0.85 23.96 0.23
C VAL A 42 0.88 22.52 0.69
N ILE A 43 2.06 21.90 0.72
CA ILE A 43 2.22 20.51 1.14
C ILE A 43 1.84 20.34 2.62
N SER A 44 2.28 21.26 3.47
CA SER A 44 1.97 21.23 4.91
C SER A 44 0.49 21.44 5.16
N GLY A 45 -0.17 22.34 4.44
CA GLY A 45 -1.61 22.56 4.54
C GLY A 45 -2.42 21.37 4.05
N PHE A 46 -2.04 20.77 2.93
CA PHE A 46 -2.68 19.56 2.41
C PHE A 46 -2.51 18.37 3.37
N LYS A 47 -1.30 18.17 3.91
CA LYS A 47 -1.03 17.18 4.96
C LYS A 47 -1.97 17.36 6.15
N GLN A 48 -2.16 18.59 6.63
CA GLN A 48 -3.05 18.86 7.77
C GLN A 48 -4.51 18.55 7.42
N ALA A 49 -4.96 18.91 6.20
CA ALA A 49 -6.29 18.58 5.72
C ALA A 49 -6.53 17.06 5.62
N LEU A 50 -5.52 16.29 5.22
CA LEU A 50 -5.55 14.82 5.22
C LEU A 50 -5.69 14.26 6.64
N LEU A 51 -4.91 14.78 7.60
CA LEU A 51 -4.95 14.33 9.01
C LEU A 51 -6.33 14.50 9.65
N ILE A 52 -7.00 15.63 9.37
CA ILE A 52 -8.33 15.92 9.91
C ILE A 52 -9.48 15.43 9.01
N ASN A 53 -9.16 14.78 7.89
CA ASN A 53 -10.09 14.28 6.88
C ASN A 53 -11.07 15.36 6.35
N ASP A 54 -10.59 16.59 6.19
CA ASP A 54 -11.39 17.69 5.66
C ASP A 54 -11.27 17.77 4.11
N LYS A 55 -12.23 17.16 3.42
CA LYS A 55 -12.27 17.12 1.95
C LYS A 55 -12.33 18.49 1.29
N LYS A 56 -13.05 19.46 1.90
CA LYS A 56 -13.15 20.81 1.36
C LYS A 56 -11.81 21.54 1.44
N LEU A 57 -11.15 21.38 2.57
CA LEU A 57 -9.82 21.95 2.77
C LEU A 57 -8.79 21.26 1.85
N MET A 58 -8.82 19.91 1.71
CA MET A 58 -7.98 19.21 0.73
C MET A 58 -8.18 19.75 -0.69
N GLN A 59 -9.44 19.94 -1.12
CA GLN A 59 -9.77 20.45 -2.45
C GLN A 59 -9.23 21.87 -2.67
N SER A 60 -9.08 22.69 -1.63
CA SER A 60 -8.51 24.04 -1.74
C SER A 60 -7.02 24.04 -2.10
N TYR A 61 -6.30 22.96 -1.87
CA TYR A 61 -4.88 22.81 -2.18
C TYR A 61 -4.59 22.19 -3.54
N VAL A 62 -5.58 21.58 -4.20
CA VAL A 62 -5.39 20.92 -5.50
C VAL A 62 -5.85 21.80 -6.64
N THR A 63 -5.33 21.54 -7.84
CA THR A 63 -5.79 22.17 -9.08
C THR A 63 -7.18 21.64 -9.42
N GLU A 64 -8.01 22.46 -10.05
CA GLU A 64 -9.33 22.07 -10.53
C GLU A 64 -9.25 20.83 -11.45
N GLY A 65 -10.17 19.89 -11.26
CA GLY A 65 -10.21 18.62 -12.00
C GLY A 65 -9.33 17.49 -11.42
N ILE A 66 -8.56 17.75 -10.36
CA ILE A 66 -7.82 16.67 -9.67
C ILE A 66 -8.74 15.99 -8.66
N GLU A 67 -8.88 14.68 -8.80
CA GLU A 67 -9.62 13.86 -7.85
C GLU A 67 -8.81 13.68 -6.56
N LEU A 68 -9.51 13.80 -5.43
CA LEU A 68 -8.90 13.53 -4.12
C LEU A 68 -8.71 12.02 -3.94
N PRO A 69 -7.61 11.60 -3.27
CA PRO A 69 -7.36 10.19 -3.03
C PRO A 69 -8.41 9.58 -2.10
N THR A 70 -8.76 8.33 -2.36
CA THR A 70 -9.60 7.51 -1.48
C THR A 70 -8.74 6.44 -0.83
N PHE A 71 -8.75 6.40 0.50
CA PHE A 71 -7.96 5.42 1.24
C PHE A 71 -8.85 4.29 1.75
N GLN A 72 -8.35 3.07 1.64
CA GLN A 72 -9.04 1.87 2.12
C GLN A 72 -8.63 1.47 3.55
N THR A 73 -7.82 2.30 4.20
CA THR A 73 -7.47 2.07 5.60
C THR A 73 -8.69 2.34 6.51
N ASN A 74 -9.03 1.37 7.34
CA ASN A 74 -10.06 1.50 8.37
C ASN A 74 -9.49 2.08 9.68
N LYS A 75 -8.16 2.27 9.75
CA LYS A 75 -7.47 2.76 10.93
C LYS A 75 -7.28 4.28 10.84
N PRO A 76 -7.48 5.03 11.94
CA PRO A 76 -7.26 6.47 11.93
C PRO A 76 -5.79 6.77 11.64
N ILE A 77 -5.57 7.81 10.83
CA ILE A 77 -4.21 8.29 10.55
C ILE A 77 -3.66 8.93 11.82
N HIS A 78 -2.52 8.43 12.28
CA HIS A 78 -1.83 8.95 13.46
C HIS A 78 -0.83 10.05 13.09
N GLU A 79 -0.06 9.83 12.02
CA GLU A 79 0.98 10.76 11.55
C GLU A 79 1.09 10.69 10.02
N ILE A 80 1.47 11.82 9.40
CA ILE A 80 1.92 11.84 8.01
C ILE A 80 3.31 12.44 7.96
N LYS A 81 4.29 11.71 7.41
CA LYS A 81 5.64 12.19 7.13
C LYS A 81 5.73 12.71 5.70
N ILE A 82 6.47 13.81 5.55
CA ILE A 82 6.81 14.39 4.26
C ILE A 82 8.22 13.91 3.93
N VAL A 83 8.38 13.22 2.80
CA VAL A 83 9.67 12.69 2.34
C VAL A 83 9.98 13.34 0.98
N PRO A 84 11.17 13.94 0.80
CA PRO A 84 11.56 14.50 -0.49
C PRO A 84 11.70 13.37 -1.52
N SER A 85 11.24 13.64 -2.75
CA SER A 85 11.47 12.77 -3.90
C SER A 85 12.76 13.18 -4.63
N PRO A 86 13.47 12.26 -5.27
CA PRO A 86 14.54 12.61 -6.21
C PRO A 86 14.04 13.28 -7.50
N LYS A 87 12.72 13.22 -7.76
CA LYS A 87 12.09 13.89 -8.90
C LYS A 87 11.80 15.35 -8.53
N GLU A 88 12.07 16.26 -9.47
CA GLU A 88 11.78 17.68 -9.32
C GLU A 88 10.29 17.94 -9.03
N ASP A 89 9.97 18.94 -8.24
CA ASP A 89 8.63 19.36 -7.83
C ASP A 89 7.75 18.24 -7.21
N THR A 90 8.36 17.13 -6.85
CA THR A 90 7.66 15.94 -6.36
C THR A 90 7.96 15.73 -4.87
N THR A 91 6.94 15.38 -4.13
CA THR A 91 7.03 15.06 -2.70
C THR A 91 6.26 13.78 -2.40
N ILE A 92 6.73 12.99 -1.47
CA ILE A 92 6.07 11.75 -1.02
C ILE A 92 5.48 11.99 0.36
N LEU A 93 4.19 11.71 0.52
CA LEU A 93 3.51 11.67 1.80
C LEU A 93 3.34 10.21 2.23
N ILE A 94 3.84 9.88 3.41
CA ILE A 94 3.68 8.55 4.01
C ILE A 94 2.85 8.71 5.28
N SER A 95 1.66 8.12 5.31
CA SER A 95 0.85 8.08 6.52
C SER A 95 1.17 6.85 7.36
N TYR A 96 1.04 7.02 8.66
CA TYR A 96 1.15 5.95 9.63
C TYR A 96 -0.13 5.87 10.44
N SER A 97 -0.60 4.65 10.66
CA SER A 97 -1.69 4.29 11.57
C SER A 97 -1.12 3.38 12.66
N LYS A 98 -1.76 3.31 13.81
CA LYS A 98 -1.40 2.34 14.84
C LYS A 98 -2.23 1.07 14.67
N ASP A 99 -1.62 -0.09 14.85
CA ASP A 99 -2.32 -1.35 14.92
C ASP A 99 -2.81 -1.66 16.36
N THR A 100 -3.40 -2.82 16.55
CA THR A 100 -3.91 -3.27 17.86
C THR A 100 -2.84 -3.50 18.92
N HIS A 101 -1.58 -3.62 18.51
CA HIS A 101 -0.42 -3.76 19.39
C HIS A 101 0.30 -2.41 19.63
N ASP A 102 -0.31 -1.30 19.21
CA ASP A 102 0.26 0.05 19.26
C ASP A 102 1.51 0.25 18.37
N GLU A 103 1.73 -0.68 17.41
CA GLU A 103 2.80 -0.60 16.44
C GLU A 103 2.41 0.25 15.23
N PHE A 104 3.38 1.01 14.69
CA PHE A 104 3.14 1.83 13.52
C PHE A 104 3.11 1.00 12.24
N THR A 105 2.03 1.12 11.48
CA THR A 105 1.87 0.53 10.15
C THR A 105 1.66 1.63 9.11
N ILE A 106 2.10 1.40 7.87
CA ILE A 106 1.87 2.35 6.78
C ILE A 106 0.39 2.33 6.40
N GLY A 107 -0.28 3.47 6.52
CA GLY A 107 -1.68 3.65 6.15
C GLY A 107 -1.86 3.92 4.66
N PHE A 108 -1.08 4.85 4.08
CA PHE A 108 -1.03 5.11 2.63
C PHE A 108 0.30 5.72 2.22
N ILE A 109 0.58 5.71 0.91
CA ILE A 109 1.71 6.43 0.30
C ILE A 109 1.17 7.21 -0.91
N LEU A 110 1.36 8.53 -0.89
CA LEU A 110 1.03 9.44 -1.99
C LEU A 110 2.29 10.09 -2.54
N GLU A 111 2.47 10.05 -3.85
CA GLU A 111 3.39 10.91 -4.57
C GLU A 111 2.59 12.12 -5.09
N ILE A 112 3.01 13.32 -4.75
CA ILE A 112 2.35 14.57 -5.15
C ILE A 112 3.31 15.47 -5.91
N VAL A 113 2.81 16.09 -6.97
CA VAL A 113 3.54 17.10 -7.76
C VAL A 113 2.89 18.44 -7.54
N THR A 114 3.70 19.45 -7.24
CA THR A 114 3.23 20.81 -7.02
C THR A 114 3.60 21.72 -8.20
N LYS A 115 2.67 22.57 -8.61
CA LYS A 115 2.90 23.59 -9.63
C LYS A 115 2.03 24.83 -9.34
N ASN A 116 2.60 26.01 -9.46
CA ASN A 116 1.88 27.28 -9.23
C ASN A 116 1.15 27.31 -7.86
N ASN A 117 1.81 26.88 -6.80
CA ASN A 117 1.28 26.82 -5.42
C ASN A 117 -0.01 25.98 -5.29
N LYS A 118 -0.14 24.95 -6.09
CA LYS A 118 -1.20 23.96 -6.04
C LYS A 118 -0.63 22.57 -6.30
N ILE A 119 -1.31 21.56 -5.79
CA ILE A 119 -1.05 20.17 -6.17
C ILE A 119 -1.65 19.96 -7.56
N SER A 120 -0.80 19.72 -8.55
CA SER A 120 -1.17 19.54 -9.96
C SER A 120 -1.32 18.09 -10.38
N HIS A 121 -0.78 17.16 -9.58
CA HIS A 121 -0.90 15.73 -9.81
C HIS A 121 -0.75 14.96 -8.50
N MET A 122 -1.50 13.88 -8.35
CA MET A 122 -1.39 12.93 -7.26
C MET A 122 -1.34 11.53 -7.82
N ASN A 123 -0.40 10.73 -7.34
CA ASN A 123 -0.29 9.31 -7.63
C ASN A 123 -0.35 8.52 -6.32
N GLN A 124 -1.36 7.69 -6.19
CA GLN A 124 -1.56 6.85 -5.00
C GLN A 124 -0.75 5.57 -5.16
N ILE A 125 0.46 5.54 -4.55
CA ILE A 125 1.38 4.40 -4.62
C ILE A 125 0.84 3.24 -3.76
N TYR A 126 0.24 3.58 -2.61
CA TYR A 126 -0.38 2.63 -1.70
C TYR A 126 -1.61 3.28 -1.05
N ASP A 127 -2.75 2.60 -1.08
CA ASP A 127 -4.06 3.13 -0.65
C ASP A 127 -4.50 2.64 0.74
N GLY A 128 -3.66 1.86 1.42
CA GLY A 128 -4.01 1.22 2.67
C GLY A 128 -4.73 -0.13 2.51
N ASN A 129 -4.96 -0.57 1.28
CA ASN A 129 -5.56 -1.88 1.03
C ASN A 129 -4.59 -2.99 1.47
N PRO A 130 -4.96 -3.82 2.44
CA PRO A 130 -4.12 -4.93 2.88
C PRO A 130 -3.79 -5.92 1.75
N LEU A 131 -4.65 -6.06 0.74
CA LEU A 131 -4.45 -6.97 -0.39
C LEU A 131 -3.33 -6.53 -1.37
N MET A 132 -2.89 -5.27 -1.34
CA MET A 132 -1.70 -4.85 -2.10
C MET A 132 -0.43 -5.54 -1.60
N LYS A 133 -0.35 -5.82 -0.29
CA LYS A 133 0.76 -6.60 0.29
C LYS A 133 0.71 -8.07 -0.14
N GLU A 134 -0.50 -8.63 -0.31
CA GLU A 134 -0.70 -9.98 -0.83
C GLU A 134 -0.06 -10.14 -2.21
N ALA A 135 -0.41 -9.25 -3.15
CA ALA A 135 0.12 -9.30 -4.52
C ALA A 135 1.66 -9.29 -4.54
N THR A 136 2.29 -8.54 -3.63
CA THR A 136 3.76 -8.46 -3.53
C THR A 136 4.36 -9.78 -3.08
N ILE A 137 3.86 -10.38 -1.99
CA ILE A 137 4.43 -11.63 -1.44
C ILE A 137 4.12 -12.83 -2.34
N VAL A 138 2.96 -12.86 -2.98
CA VAL A 138 2.60 -13.89 -3.98
C VAL A 138 3.56 -13.83 -5.15
N LYS A 139 3.83 -12.63 -5.67
CA LYS A 139 4.78 -12.43 -6.77
C LYS A 139 6.19 -12.87 -6.43
N GLU A 140 6.64 -12.59 -5.21
CA GLU A 140 7.95 -13.06 -4.72
C GLU A 140 8.01 -14.60 -4.71
N TYR A 141 6.95 -15.25 -4.23
CA TYR A 141 6.89 -16.70 -4.21
C TYR A 141 6.81 -17.31 -5.62
N GLU A 142 6.02 -16.72 -6.55
CA GLU A 142 5.96 -17.12 -7.95
C GLU A 142 7.33 -17.08 -8.65
N ILE A 143 8.11 -16.02 -8.40
CA ILE A 143 9.48 -15.91 -8.93
C ILE A 143 10.35 -17.06 -8.41
N LYS A 144 10.20 -17.44 -7.16
CA LYS A 144 10.96 -18.51 -6.52
C LYS A 144 10.57 -19.88 -7.04
N CYS A 145 9.28 -20.19 -7.13
CA CYS A 145 8.80 -21.51 -7.59
C CYS A 145 8.66 -21.60 -9.12
N LYS A 146 8.73 -20.48 -9.85
CA LYS A 146 8.56 -20.36 -11.33
C LYS A 146 7.19 -20.82 -11.83
N GLU A 147 6.18 -20.72 -11.00
CA GLU A 147 4.82 -21.14 -11.27
C GLU A 147 3.83 -20.07 -10.82
N HIS A 148 2.69 -20.00 -11.48
CA HIS A 148 1.61 -19.11 -11.07
C HIS A 148 0.85 -19.67 -9.87
N ILE A 149 0.65 -18.83 -8.86
CA ILE A 149 -0.02 -19.18 -7.61
C ILE A 149 -1.43 -18.60 -7.59
N LEU A 150 -2.41 -19.48 -7.31
CA LEU A 150 -3.80 -19.06 -7.24
C LEU A 150 -4.07 -18.29 -5.96
N THR A 151 -4.73 -17.14 -6.11
CA THR A 151 -5.19 -16.30 -4.99
C THR A 151 -6.71 -16.12 -5.02
N PRO A 152 -7.38 -15.90 -3.88
CA PRO A 152 -8.82 -15.75 -3.84
C PRO A 152 -9.26 -14.38 -4.31
N THR A 153 -10.37 -14.33 -5.04
CA THR A 153 -11.09 -13.08 -5.34
C THR A 153 -12.32 -12.90 -4.43
N LYS A 154 -12.65 -13.92 -3.63
CA LYS A 154 -13.70 -13.88 -2.61
C LYS A 154 -13.15 -14.23 -1.26
N PHE A 155 -13.56 -13.50 -0.25
CA PHE A 155 -13.14 -13.68 1.13
C PHE A 155 -14.35 -14.02 2.00
N PRO A 156 -14.17 -14.74 3.13
CA PRO A 156 -15.26 -15.09 4.03
C PRO A 156 -15.80 -13.88 4.81
N PHE A 157 -15.01 -12.81 4.90
CA PHE A 157 -15.32 -11.58 5.62
C PHE A 157 -14.49 -10.41 5.05
N ALA A 158 -14.79 -9.17 5.46
CA ALA A 158 -13.99 -8.00 5.12
C ALA A 158 -12.56 -8.14 5.70
N ILE A 159 -11.55 -7.79 4.92
CA ILE A 159 -10.14 -7.91 5.35
C ILE A 159 -9.67 -6.58 5.93
N HIS A 160 -9.24 -6.59 7.20
CA HIS A 160 -8.70 -5.43 7.90
C HIS A 160 -7.18 -5.43 7.94
N GLU A 161 -6.55 -6.61 7.98
CA GLU A 161 -5.12 -6.79 8.00
C GLU A 161 -4.72 -8.01 7.19
N PHE A 162 -3.52 -7.97 6.61
CA PHE A 162 -2.90 -9.06 5.87
C PHE A 162 -1.47 -9.26 6.34
N GLN A 163 -1.10 -10.53 6.51
CA GLN A 163 0.26 -10.98 6.76
C GLN A 163 0.60 -12.10 5.80
N GLY A 164 1.77 -12.03 5.17
CA GLY A 164 2.27 -13.07 4.27
C GLY A 164 3.66 -13.53 4.67
N TYR A 165 3.93 -14.82 4.53
CA TYR A 165 5.20 -15.44 4.90
C TYR A 165 5.63 -16.46 3.84
N ILE A 166 6.91 -16.43 3.48
CA ILE A 166 7.54 -17.46 2.65
C ILE A 166 8.52 -18.22 3.53
N TYR A 167 8.23 -19.50 3.76
CA TYR A 167 9.09 -20.40 4.52
C TYR A 167 9.59 -21.52 3.60
N ASN A 168 10.90 -21.59 3.36
CA ASN A 168 11.49 -22.57 2.46
C ASN A 168 10.72 -22.73 1.14
N ASP A 169 9.87 -23.74 1.04
CA ASP A 169 9.11 -24.12 -0.15
C ASP A 169 7.61 -23.92 -0.03
N TYR A 170 7.11 -23.26 1.02
CA TYR A 170 5.70 -22.93 1.13
C TYR A 170 5.43 -21.44 1.38
N LEU A 171 4.26 -21.00 0.91
CA LEU A 171 3.71 -19.68 1.12
C LEU A 171 2.56 -19.79 2.12
N GLU A 172 2.53 -18.89 3.11
CA GLU A 172 1.40 -18.71 4.02
C GLU A 172 0.86 -17.30 3.93
N LEU A 173 -0.45 -17.19 3.65
CA LEU A 173 -1.19 -15.93 3.58
C LEU A 173 -2.23 -15.94 4.71
N ARG A 174 -2.23 -14.89 5.53
CA ARG A 174 -3.17 -14.72 6.64
C ARG A 174 -3.92 -13.42 6.48
N TYR A 175 -5.23 -13.50 6.57
CA TYR A 175 -6.16 -12.39 6.47
C TYR A 175 -6.96 -12.29 7.77
N TYR A 176 -7.03 -11.09 8.33
CA TYR A 176 -7.63 -10.87 9.63
C TYR A 176 -8.82 -9.92 9.54
N ASN A 177 -9.81 -10.18 10.40
CA ASN A 177 -10.87 -9.26 10.74
C ASN A 177 -11.02 -9.24 12.26
N GLU A 178 -10.59 -8.16 12.88
CA GLU A 178 -10.57 -8.01 14.35
C GLU A 178 -11.97 -7.90 14.93
N ASP A 179 -12.93 -7.28 14.22
CA ASP A 179 -14.30 -7.08 14.71
C ASP A 179 -15.03 -8.39 15.00
N ILE A 180 -14.69 -9.43 14.25
CA ILE A 180 -15.29 -10.77 14.38
C ILE A 180 -14.31 -11.81 14.92
N ASN A 181 -13.10 -11.45 15.32
CA ASN A 181 -12.00 -12.37 15.65
C ASN A 181 -11.74 -13.39 14.52
N GLY A 182 -11.90 -12.94 13.28
CA GLY A 182 -11.79 -13.77 12.09
C GLY A 182 -10.35 -13.91 11.61
N ILE A 183 -9.92 -15.14 11.35
CA ILE A 183 -8.66 -15.46 10.67
C ILE A 183 -8.99 -16.34 9.46
N PHE A 184 -8.66 -15.85 8.27
CA PHE A 184 -8.67 -16.67 7.07
C PHE A 184 -7.23 -16.93 6.64
N LYS A 185 -6.88 -18.20 6.42
CA LYS A 185 -5.52 -18.61 6.08
C LYS A 185 -5.49 -19.42 4.80
N ILE A 186 -4.51 -19.15 3.96
CA ILE A 186 -4.15 -19.98 2.81
C ILE A 186 -2.72 -20.43 2.99
N THR A 187 -2.47 -21.73 2.82
CA THR A 187 -1.12 -22.29 2.73
C THR A 187 -0.96 -22.92 1.36
N VAL A 188 0.12 -22.62 0.67
CA VAL A 188 0.47 -23.17 -0.64
C VAL A 188 1.82 -23.86 -0.53
N SER A 189 1.89 -25.11 -0.92
CA SER A 189 3.15 -25.88 -0.92
C SER A 189 3.20 -26.82 -2.13
N PRO A 190 4.38 -27.25 -2.60
CA PRO A 190 4.48 -28.30 -3.57
C PRO A 190 3.77 -29.57 -3.12
N VAL A 191 3.12 -30.26 -4.03
CA VAL A 191 2.43 -31.54 -3.69
C VAL A 191 3.45 -32.58 -3.28
N GLN A 192 3.38 -33.03 -2.03
CA GLN A 192 4.21 -34.12 -1.51
C GLN A 192 3.45 -35.45 -1.51
N ASN A 193 2.15 -35.41 -1.21
CA ASN A 193 1.31 -36.60 -1.10
C ASN A 193 -0.03 -36.38 -1.80
N LYS A 194 -0.69 -37.47 -2.21
CA LYS A 194 -2.07 -37.42 -2.72
C LYS A 194 -3.03 -37.00 -1.61
N LEU A 195 -4.15 -36.35 -1.96
CA LEU A 195 -5.18 -35.90 -0.99
C LEU A 195 -5.67 -37.04 -0.06
N GLY A 196 -5.68 -38.29 -0.52
CA GLY A 196 -6.05 -39.43 0.29
C GLY A 196 -5.17 -39.67 1.53
N PHE A 197 -3.94 -39.16 1.52
CA PHE A 197 -3.03 -39.23 2.69
C PHE A 197 -3.51 -38.36 3.85
N TYR A 198 -4.25 -37.29 3.58
CA TYR A 198 -4.75 -36.33 4.56
C TYR A 198 -6.16 -36.64 5.07
N VAL A 199 -6.71 -37.82 4.72
CA VAL A 199 -8.04 -38.24 5.18
C VAL A 199 -8.00 -38.63 6.65
N HIS A 200 -8.83 -37.97 7.45
CA HIS A 200 -9.08 -38.28 8.85
C HIS A 200 -10.52 -38.74 9.04
N ARG A 201 -10.86 -39.24 10.23
CA ARG A 201 -12.24 -39.64 10.55
C ARG A 201 -13.20 -38.48 10.34
N GLY A 202 -14.22 -38.69 9.52
CA GLY A 202 -15.24 -37.69 9.20
C GLY A 202 -14.90 -36.75 8.02
N SER A 203 -13.69 -36.84 7.44
CA SER A 203 -13.35 -36.11 6.22
C SER A 203 -14.28 -36.46 5.07
N LYS A 204 -14.57 -35.48 4.22
CA LYS A 204 -15.44 -35.63 3.05
C LYS A 204 -14.80 -35.04 1.82
N PHE A 205 -14.90 -35.76 0.71
CA PHE A 205 -14.51 -35.25 -0.61
C PHE A 205 -15.64 -34.44 -1.24
N TYR A 206 -15.26 -33.33 -1.87
CA TYR A 206 -16.12 -32.49 -2.67
C TYR A 206 -15.49 -32.29 -4.06
N SER A 207 -16.32 -31.97 -5.05
CA SER A 207 -15.86 -31.58 -6.38
C SER A 207 -15.97 -30.06 -6.50
N LEU A 208 -14.87 -29.41 -6.79
CA LEU A 208 -14.81 -28.00 -7.20
C LEU A 208 -15.08 -27.91 -8.71
N LYS A 209 -15.19 -26.69 -9.24
CA LYS A 209 -15.22 -26.44 -10.70
C LYS A 209 -14.04 -27.13 -11.38
N ASN A 210 -14.23 -27.50 -12.66
CA ASN A 210 -13.23 -28.21 -13.47
C ASN A 210 -12.82 -29.59 -12.89
N ASN A 211 -13.74 -30.25 -12.16
CA ASN A 211 -13.53 -31.58 -11.56
C ASN A 211 -12.34 -31.71 -10.61
N ILE A 212 -11.91 -30.59 -10.03
CA ILE A 212 -10.84 -30.62 -9.01
C ILE A 212 -11.42 -31.23 -7.72
N LYS A 213 -10.78 -32.31 -7.22
CA LYS A 213 -11.15 -32.88 -5.92
C LYS A 213 -10.64 -32.01 -4.78
N ALA A 214 -11.51 -31.77 -3.79
CA ALA A 214 -11.15 -31.11 -2.54
C ALA A 214 -11.54 -32.00 -1.36
N LEU A 215 -10.74 -31.96 -0.31
CA LEU A 215 -10.94 -32.71 0.93
C LEU A 215 -11.29 -31.73 2.05
N TYR A 216 -12.47 -31.87 2.62
CA TYR A 216 -12.92 -31.10 3.79
C TYR A 216 -12.70 -31.88 5.07
N ASN A 217 -12.05 -31.24 6.06
CA ASN A 217 -11.76 -31.78 7.38
C ASN A 217 -12.63 -31.12 8.45
N PRO A 218 -13.82 -31.67 8.79
CA PRO A 218 -14.77 -31.04 9.71
C PRO A 218 -14.29 -31.04 11.17
N HIS A 219 -13.39 -31.95 11.54
CA HIS A 219 -12.90 -32.15 12.91
C HIS A 219 -11.57 -31.47 13.20
N PHE A 220 -11.11 -30.57 12.31
CA PHE A 220 -10.00 -29.72 12.67
C PHE A 220 -10.47 -28.69 13.72
N ASP A 221 -9.96 -28.83 14.93
CA ASP A 221 -10.51 -28.16 16.13
C ASP A 221 -10.46 -26.64 16.06
N SER A 222 -9.45 -26.07 15.40
CA SER A 222 -9.22 -24.63 15.38
C SER A 222 -9.84 -23.91 14.17
N ALA A 223 -10.11 -24.62 13.07
CA ALA A 223 -10.59 -24.00 11.83
C ALA A 223 -11.50 -24.91 10.99
N TYR A 224 -12.32 -24.31 10.12
CA TYR A 224 -12.93 -25.01 8.98
C TYR A 224 -11.88 -25.13 7.90
N GLU A 225 -11.53 -26.33 7.46
CA GLU A 225 -10.39 -26.57 6.57
C GLU A 225 -10.80 -27.32 5.30
N LEU A 226 -10.32 -26.83 4.15
CA LEU A 226 -10.47 -27.49 2.85
C LEU A 226 -9.11 -27.55 2.15
N LEU A 227 -8.74 -28.75 1.67
CA LEU A 227 -7.51 -29.00 0.90
C LEU A 227 -7.87 -29.34 -0.54
N PHE A 228 -7.11 -28.84 -1.49
CA PHE A 228 -7.16 -29.28 -2.89
C PHE A 228 -5.78 -29.17 -3.55
N GLN A 229 -5.62 -29.83 -4.70
CA GLN A 229 -4.36 -29.84 -5.43
C GLN A 229 -4.60 -29.36 -6.86
N LYS A 230 -3.75 -28.42 -7.33
CA LYS A 230 -3.79 -27.87 -8.69
C LYS A 230 -2.39 -27.42 -9.12
N ASN A 231 -2.03 -27.66 -10.38
CA ASN A 231 -0.77 -27.21 -10.98
C ASN A 231 0.48 -27.59 -10.16
N GLY A 232 0.53 -28.80 -9.59
CA GLY A 232 1.67 -29.25 -8.79
C GLY A 232 1.73 -28.72 -7.36
N PHE A 233 0.77 -27.87 -6.96
CA PHE A 233 0.66 -27.32 -5.61
C PHE A 233 -0.53 -27.86 -4.85
N GLN A 234 -0.34 -28.01 -3.53
CA GLN A 234 -1.42 -28.21 -2.57
C GLN A 234 -1.79 -26.88 -1.95
N TYR A 235 -3.07 -26.60 -1.99
CA TYR A 235 -3.71 -25.46 -1.34
C TYR A 235 -4.48 -25.94 -0.12
N THR A 236 -4.20 -25.35 1.03
CA THR A 236 -5.00 -25.53 2.24
C THR A 236 -5.61 -24.20 2.59
N ILE A 237 -6.93 -24.12 2.55
CA ILE A 237 -7.68 -22.92 2.95
C ILE A 237 -8.41 -23.19 4.26
N ALA A 238 -8.32 -22.27 5.20
CA ALA A 238 -8.85 -22.44 6.54
C ALA A 238 -9.51 -21.17 7.05
N ILE A 239 -10.73 -21.26 7.59
CA ILE A 239 -11.42 -20.19 8.31
C ILE A 239 -11.41 -20.55 9.79
N GLY A 240 -10.75 -19.75 10.60
CA GLY A 240 -10.61 -19.89 12.06
C GLY A 240 -10.83 -18.54 12.74
N ASN A 241 -10.81 -18.49 13.99
CA ASN A 241 -10.75 -19.48 15.06
C ASN A 241 -12.16 -19.98 15.44
N LYS A 242 -12.53 -21.21 15.17
CA LYS A 242 -13.87 -21.76 15.41
C LYS A 242 -14.50 -21.41 16.76
N ARG A 243 -13.67 -21.28 17.81
CA ARG A 243 -14.16 -21.02 19.19
C ARG A 243 -14.49 -19.55 19.44
N TYR A 244 -13.92 -18.65 18.63
CA TYR A 244 -13.95 -17.21 18.94
C TYR A 244 -14.47 -16.37 17.78
N ILE A 245 -14.49 -16.92 16.55
CA ILE A 245 -15.00 -16.19 15.39
C ILE A 245 -16.50 -15.92 15.56
N LYS A 246 -16.88 -14.66 15.37
CA LYS A 246 -18.29 -14.29 15.34
C LYS A 246 -18.83 -14.57 13.94
N GLY A 247 -19.77 -15.49 13.83
CA GLY A 247 -20.39 -15.93 12.58
C GLY A 247 -20.36 -17.44 12.43
N GLU A 248 -21.22 -17.93 11.55
CA GLU A 248 -21.31 -19.34 11.21
C GLU A 248 -20.69 -19.58 9.83
N TYR A 249 -19.72 -20.45 9.76
CA TYR A 249 -19.02 -20.84 8.55
C TYR A 249 -19.17 -22.33 8.33
N ASN A 250 -19.16 -22.74 7.07
CA ASN A 250 -19.31 -24.13 6.70
C ASN A 250 -18.53 -24.46 5.41
N VAL A 251 -18.61 -25.71 4.96
CA VAL A 251 -17.90 -26.17 3.77
C VAL A 251 -18.27 -25.41 2.48
N LYS A 252 -19.47 -24.88 2.37
CA LYS A 252 -19.90 -24.14 1.17
C LYS A 252 -19.13 -22.84 1.03
N ASP A 253 -18.84 -22.17 2.15
CA ASP A 253 -18.03 -20.93 2.16
C ASP A 253 -16.62 -21.22 1.66
N LEU A 254 -15.99 -22.29 2.15
CA LEU A 254 -14.67 -22.73 1.70
C LEU A 254 -14.66 -23.12 0.21
N ILE A 255 -15.70 -23.81 -0.27
CA ILE A 255 -15.84 -24.16 -1.69
C ILE A 255 -15.94 -22.90 -2.55
N GLN A 256 -16.77 -21.91 -2.15
CA GLN A 256 -16.89 -20.65 -2.88
C GLN A 256 -15.57 -19.89 -2.97
N ILE A 257 -14.79 -19.89 -1.89
CA ILE A 257 -13.46 -19.27 -1.87
C ILE A 257 -12.53 -20.04 -2.80
N ALA A 258 -12.41 -21.38 -2.66
CA ALA A 258 -11.57 -22.20 -3.51
C ALA A 258 -11.89 -22.04 -5.01
N GLU A 259 -13.17 -21.93 -5.36
CA GLU A 259 -13.63 -21.72 -6.74
C GLU A 259 -13.41 -20.29 -7.25
N SER A 260 -13.14 -19.34 -6.36
CA SER A 260 -12.78 -17.97 -6.71
C SER A 260 -11.28 -17.78 -6.97
N MET A 261 -10.46 -18.79 -6.62
CA MET A 261 -9.01 -18.74 -6.78
C MET A 261 -8.60 -18.90 -8.25
N ASN A 262 -7.87 -17.91 -8.77
CA ASN A 262 -7.41 -17.78 -10.15
C ASN A 262 -5.98 -17.21 -10.23
#